data_33bc38184fffdb4aecf55e303b4f0497
#
_entry.id   33bc38184fffdb4aecf55e303b4f0497
#
_cell.length_a   1.000
_cell.length_b   1.000
_cell.length_c   1.000
_cell.angle_alpha   90.00
_cell.angle_beta   90.00
_cell.angle_gamma   90.00
#
_symmetry.space_group_name_H-M   'P 1'
#
loop_
_entity.id
_entity.type
_entity.pdbx_description
1 polymer ?
#
loop_
_entity_poly.entity_id
_entity_poly.type
_entity_poly.pdbx_seq_one_letter_code
_entity_poly.pdbx_strand_id
1 'polypeptide(L)'
;MHGVVETPAFMPVGTQGTVKAVTPRELHELKAQIVLGNTYHLFVRPGLDVIKHFGGLHKFMNWDGPILTDSGGYQIFSLAKLRKITEDGVEFQNHLDGARAFISPEIAMEIQVALGSDSAMALDECVPYPCQYDYAAQSAEMTTRWAGRCKEALQSRREENVQRSTPNAQHPRAEPIQSAIRNPQSAIERQLLFGIVQGATFDDLRKASAQAIVEVDFDGYAIGGVSVGEPEDEMMRAVESAEPFLPHDKPRHAMGLGTPPQLLEMIARGMDMFDCVLPTRLARNGTAFTATGTINLKNAEVARDKRPIEENCTCPACREFSRGYIRHLIKAEEILGLRLITLHNLHFYLYLMNRARTEIERQSFDKFRRAFVAEYKTRDATTAA
;
A
#
# COMPACT_ATOMS: atom_id res chain seq x y z
N MET A 1 11.89 -14.39 -0.22
CA MET A 1 10.57 -14.00 0.32
C MET A 1 10.65 -14.01 1.83
N HIS A 2 10.05 -13.00 2.46
CA HIS A 2 10.22 -12.73 3.90
C HIS A 2 9.02 -13.21 4.73
N GLY A 3 8.12 -14.01 4.17
CA GLY A 3 7.01 -14.62 4.89
C GLY A 3 5.79 -14.89 4.03
N VAL A 4 4.72 -15.33 4.68
CA VAL A 4 3.39 -15.58 4.12
C VAL A 4 2.46 -14.45 4.56
N VAL A 5 1.56 -14.03 3.68
CA VAL A 5 0.52 -13.03 3.97
C VAL A 5 -0.83 -13.72 3.85
N GLU A 6 -1.55 -13.82 4.97
CA GLU A 6 -2.90 -14.35 5.00
C GLU A 6 -3.90 -13.25 4.65
N THR A 7 -4.77 -13.52 3.66
CA THR A 7 -5.77 -12.57 3.17
C THR A 7 -7.16 -12.83 3.77
N PRO A 8 -7.98 -11.78 3.90
CA PRO A 8 -7.72 -10.39 3.58
C PRO A 8 -6.67 -9.76 4.50
N ALA A 9 -5.81 -8.87 3.93
CA ALA A 9 -4.71 -8.24 4.62
C ALA A 9 -4.69 -6.72 4.46
N PHE A 10 -4.36 -5.99 5.52
CA PHE A 10 -4.10 -4.56 5.48
C PHE A 10 -2.59 -4.30 5.55
N MET A 11 -2.09 -3.45 4.69
CA MET A 11 -0.68 -3.05 4.60
C MET A 11 -0.48 -1.66 5.22
N PRO A 12 0.10 -1.55 6.42
CA PRO A 12 0.51 -0.26 6.96
C PRO A 12 1.45 0.47 5.98
N VAL A 13 1.15 1.75 5.70
CA VAL A 13 1.90 2.52 4.70
C VAL A 13 3.17 3.09 5.30
N GLY A 14 4.31 2.59 4.84
CA GLY A 14 5.66 3.01 5.19
C GLY A 14 6.28 3.93 4.12
N THR A 15 5.67 5.10 3.89
CA THR A 15 5.96 6.02 2.77
C THR A 15 7.44 6.26 2.49
N GLN A 16 8.24 6.46 3.52
CA GLN A 16 9.68 6.76 3.42
C GLN A 16 10.53 5.72 4.16
N GLY A 17 10.20 4.44 3.99
CA GLY A 17 10.85 3.37 4.73
C GLY A 17 10.47 3.35 6.22
N THR A 18 9.33 3.92 6.58
CA THR A 18 8.82 3.91 7.95
C THR A 18 7.31 4.11 7.99
N VAL A 19 6.60 3.31 8.74
CA VAL A 19 5.23 3.58 9.16
C VAL A 19 5.28 4.69 10.20
N LYS A 20 4.55 5.79 9.97
CA LYS A 20 4.70 7.05 10.72
C LYS A 20 4.66 6.84 12.23
N ALA A 21 5.78 7.13 12.91
CA ALA A 21 5.99 7.07 14.35
C ALA A 21 5.86 5.66 14.99
N VAL A 22 6.02 4.59 14.18
CA VAL A 22 5.94 3.19 14.64
C VAL A 22 7.22 2.46 14.24
N THR A 23 7.81 1.74 15.18
CA THR A 23 9.01 0.93 14.95
C THR A 23 8.65 -0.43 14.34
N PRO A 24 9.57 -1.12 13.64
CA PRO A 24 9.35 -2.49 13.17
C PRO A 24 8.94 -3.46 14.29
N ARG A 25 9.54 -3.35 15.48
CA ARG A 25 9.15 -4.15 16.64
C ARG A 25 7.66 -3.98 16.98
N GLU A 26 7.16 -2.75 16.99
CA GLU A 26 5.76 -2.47 17.26
C GLU A 26 4.84 -2.97 16.14
N LEU A 27 5.28 -2.94 14.88
CA LEU A 27 4.54 -3.55 13.78
C LEU A 27 4.38 -5.07 13.98
N HIS A 28 5.43 -5.77 14.46
CA HIS A 28 5.33 -7.17 14.84
C HIS A 28 4.40 -7.40 16.04
N GLU A 29 4.50 -6.58 17.07
CA GLU A 29 3.60 -6.64 18.24
C GLU A 29 2.14 -6.41 17.83
N LEU A 30 1.88 -5.55 16.84
CA LEU A 30 0.56 -5.31 16.23
C LEU A 30 0.15 -6.40 15.24
N LYS A 31 1.02 -7.38 14.94
CA LYS A 31 0.80 -8.48 13.99
C LYS A 31 0.61 -8.00 12.55
N ALA A 32 1.30 -6.93 12.14
CA ALA A 32 1.39 -6.57 10.73
C ALA A 32 2.14 -7.67 9.99
N GLN A 33 1.54 -8.18 8.91
CA GLN A 33 2.13 -9.27 8.11
C GLN A 33 2.98 -8.72 6.95
N ILE A 34 2.66 -7.54 6.46
CA ILE A 34 3.27 -6.90 5.29
C ILE A 34 3.20 -5.38 5.48
N VAL A 35 4.16 -4.66 4.92
CA VAL A 35 4.14 -3.18 4.86
C VAL A 35 4.23 -2.73 3.41
N LEU A 36 3.68 -1.54 3.12
CA LEU A 36 3.79 -0.91 1.82
C LEU A 36 4.84 0.21 1.86
N GLY A 37 5.79 0.19 0.93
CA GLY A 37 6.76 1.26 0.68
C GLY A 37 6.40 2.07 -0.56
N ASN A 38 6.63 3.40 -0.56
CA ASN A 38 6.35 4.21 -1.74
C ASN A 38 7.62 4.42 -2.58
N THR A 39 7.62 3.86 -3.77
CA THR A 39 8.74 3.88 -4.73
C THR A 39 9.22 5.29 -5.02
N TYR A 40 8.33 6.21 -5.36
CA TYR A 40 8.66 7.60 -5.63
C TYR A 40 9.41 8.28 -4.47
N HIS A 41 8.89 8.15 -3.25
CA HIS A 41 9.51 8.79 -2.09
C HIS A 41 10.89 8.23 -1.78
N LEU A 42 11.06 6.91 -1.87
CA LEU A 42 12.32 6.23 -1.61
C LEU A 42 13.37 6.51 -2.71
N PHE A 43 12.93 6.65 -3.96
CA PHE A 43 13.77 7.07 -5.08
C PHE A 43 14.31 8.49 -4.90
N VAL A 44 13.44 9.44 -4.51
CA VAL A 44 13.83 10.85 -4.31
C VAL A 44 14.65 11.03 -3.04
N ARG A 45 14.28 10.34 -1.96
CA ARG A 45 14.97 10.41 -0.66
C ARG A 45 14.76 9.11 0.14
N PRO A 46 15.80 8.40 0.58
CA PRO A 46 17.21 8.79 0.62
C PRO A 46 17.95 8.62 -0.72
N GLY A 47 17.31 8.06 -1.75
CA GLY A 47 17.91 7.69 -3.02
C GLY A 47 18.40 6.24 -3.03
N LEU A 48 18.53 5.69 -4.24
CA LEU A 48 18.81 4.27 -4.41
C LEU A 48 20.23 3.88 -3.95
N ASP A 49 21.19 4.79 -4.08
CA ASP A 49 22.57 4.50 -3.67
C ASP A 49 22.68 4.22 -2.18
N VAL A 50 21.95 5.00 -1.36
CA VAL A 50 21.88 4.78 0.08
C VAL A 50 21.23 3.43 0.38
N ILE A 51 20.08 3.13 -0.22
CA ILE A 51 19.36 1.87 0.04
C ILE A 51 20.19 0.65 -0.39
N LYS A 52 20.84 0.72 -1.56
CA LYS A 52 21.76 -0.32 -2.04
C LYS A 52 22.94 -0.53 -1.09
N HIS A 53 23.52 0.56 -0.54
CA HIS A 53 24.61 0.48 0.44
C HIS A 53 24.19 -0.30 1.69
N PHE A 54 22.95 -0.15 2.16
CA PHE A 54 22.41 -0.93 3.28
C PHE A 54 21.98 -2.36 2.89
N GLY A 55 22.00 -2.73 1.61
CA GLY A 55 21.61 -4.05 1.13
C GLY A 55 20.10 -4.26 0.99
N GLY A 56 19.38 -3.19 0.60
CA GLY A 56 17.95 -3.19 0.32
C GLY A 56 17.09 -2.64 1.46
N LEU A 57 15.80 -2.47 1.16
CA LEU A 57 14.85 -1.78 2.03
C LEU A 57 14.61 -2.52 3.36
N HIS A 58 14.58 -3.85 3.34
CA HIS A 58 14.43 -4.68 4.55
C HIS A 58 15.51 -4.38 5.60
N LYS A 59 16.78 -4.38 5.17
CA LYS A 59 17.90 -4.06 6.07
C LYS A 59 17.92 -2.60 6.47
N PHE A 60 17.60 -1.70 5.54
CA PHE A 60 17.54 -0.26 5.79
C PHE A 60 16.49 0.09 6.84
N MET A 61 15.30 -0.56 6.80
CA MET A 61 14.21 -0.37 7.75
C MET A 61 14.34 -1.22 9.02
N ASN A 62 15.19 -2.24 9.01
CA ASN A 62 15.21 -3.32 10.01
C ASN A 62 13.84 -4.03 10.13
N TRP A 63 13.22 -4.32 8.98
CA TRP A 63 11.97 -5.04 8.83
C TRP A 63 12.22 -6.38 8.13
N ASP A 64 11.86 -7.49 8.75
CA ASP A 64 12.09 -8.85 8.25
C ASP A 64 10.85 -9.52 7.64
N GLY A 65 9.70 -8.86 7.69
CA GLY A 65 8.47 -9.29 7.03
C GLY A 65 8.40 -8.86 5.55
N PRO A 66 7.37 -9.30 4.80
CA PRO A 66 7.13 -8.91 3.43
C PRO A 66 7.00 -7.40 3.23
N ILE A 67 7.48 -6.91 2.07
CA ILE A 67 7.31 -5.53 1.61
C ILE A 67 6.72 -5.55 0.22
N LEU A 68 5.64 -4.78 0.01
CA LEU A 68 5.15 -4.40 -1.30
C LEU A 68 5.60 -2.96 -1.58
N THR A 69 6.13 -2.68 -2.79
CA THR A 69 6.37 -1.31 -3.24
C THR A 69 5.35 -0.93 -4.31
N ASP A 70 4.78 0.28 -4.19
CA ASP A 70 3.88 0.82 -5.21
C ASP A 70 4.61 1.20 -6.51
N SER A 71 3.85 1.55 -7.56
CA SER A 71 4.42 1.96 -8.85
C SER A 71 5.14 3.32 -8.81
N GLY A 72 4.76 4.19 -7.87
CA GLY A 72 5.14 5.60 -7.84
C GLY A 72 4.26 6.51 -8.71
N GLY A 73 3.39 5.96 -9.56
CA GLY A 73 2.53 6.71 -10.49
C GLY A 73 1.62 7.72 -9.79
N TYR A 74 0.89 7.29 -8.77
CA TYR A 74 0.02 8.19 -8.00
C TYR A 74 0.77 9.35 -7.33
N GLN A 75 1.96 9.12 -6.78
CA GLN A 75 2.75 10.18 -6.12
C GLN A 75 3.25 11.20 -7.13
N ILE A 76 3.65 10.77 -8.32
CA ILE A 76 3.99 11.67 -9.44
C ILE A 76 2.75 12.48 -9.83
N PHE A 77 1.58 11.82 -9.89
CA PHE A 77 0.31 12.50 -10.15
C PHE A 77 -0.01 13.58 -9.11
N SER A 78 0.08 13.24 -7.82
CA SER A 78 -0.42 14.09 -6.73
C SER A 78 0.59 15.12 -6.21
N LEU A 79 1.90 14.88 -6.33
CA LEU A 79 2.95 15.70 -5.71
C LEU A 79 3.82 16.48 -6.70
N ALA A 80 3.95 16.03 -7.94
CA ALA A 80 4.78 16.72 -8.93
C ALA A 80 4.10 17.98 -9.43
N LYS A 81 4.77 19.13 -9.26
CA LYS A 81 4.25 20.45 -9.70
C LYS A 81 4.15 20.56 -11.21
N LEU A 82 5.12 19.98 -11.91
CA LEU A 82 5.17 19.92 -13.38
C LEU A 82 5.48 18.48 -13.77
N ARG A 83 4.62 17.91 -14.62
CA ARG A 83 4.79 16.59 -15.19
C ARG A 83 4.41 16.58 -16.66
N LYS A 84 5.12 15.78 -17.43
CA LYS A 84 4.80 15.47 -18.81
C LYS A 84 4.76 13.96 -18.99
N ILE A 85 3.60 13.46 -19.36
CA ILE A 85 3.36 12.03 -19.59
C ILE A 85 3.46 11.79 -21.10
N THR A 86 4.20 10.76 -21.49
CA THR A 86 4.36 10.30 -22.86
C THR A 86 4.33 8.78 -22.87
N GLU A 87 4.29 8.16 -24.05
CA GLU A 87 4.39 6.71 -24.18
C GLU A 87 5.68 6.14 -23.58
N ASP A 88 6.77 6.91 -23.61
CA ASP A 88 8.06 6.48 -23.07
C ASP A 88 8.10 6.45 -21.54
N GLY A 89 7.32 7.29 -20.87
CA GLY A 89 7.29 7.43 -19.43
C GLY A 89 6.87 8.83 -18.97
N VAL A 90 7.23 9.18 -17.74
CA VAL A 90 6.84 10.43 -17.08
C VAL A 90 8.07 11.26 -16.73
N GLU A 91 8.16 12.46 -17.31
CA GLU A 91 9.08 13.51 -16.87
C GLU A 91 8.39 14.37 -15.80
N PHE A 92 9.06 14.64 -14.69
CA PHE A 92 8.50 15.43 -13.60
C PHE A 92 9.56 16.20 -12.81
N GLN A 93 9.11 17.22 -12.07
CA GLN A 93 9.92 17.89 -11.06
C GLN A 93 9.54 17.34 -9.68
N ASN A 94 10.53 16.82 -8.93
CA ASN A 94 10.29 16.31 -7.62
C ASN A 94 9.86 17.41 -6.63
N HIS A 95 9.09 17.05 -5.63
CA HIS A 95 8.47 18.00 -4.68
C HIS A 95 9.43 18.54 -3.61
N LEU A 96 10.65 18.00 -3.48
CA LEU A 96 11.59 18.39 -2.43
C LEU A 96 12.45 19.60 -2.84
N ASP A 97 13.11 19.49 -3.99
CA ASP A 97 14.07 20.48 -4.47
C ASP A 97 13.78 20.96 -5.91
N GLY A 98 12.74 20.40 -6.55
CA GLY A 98 12.36 20.75 -7.92
C GLY A 98 13.28 20.16 -9.00
N ALA A 99 14.20 19.27 -8.65
CA ALA A 99 15.04 18.60 -9.63
C ALA A 99 14.20 17.78 -10.63
N ARG A 100 14.58 17.84 -11.90
CA ARG A 100 13.93 17.04 -12.94
C ARG A 100 14.30 15.58 -12.82
N ALA A 101 13.32 14.72 -12.99
CA ALA A 101 13.47 13.27 -13.03
C ALA A 101 12.59 12.69 -14.14
N PHE A 102 12.98 11.52 -14.62
CA PHE A 102 12.23 10.75 -15.60
C PHE A 102 12.08 9.31 -15.09
N ILE A 103 10.88 8.76 -15.18
CA ILE A 103 10.59 7.37 -14.86
C ILE A 103 9.86 6.75 -16.05
N SER A 104 10.48 5.74 -16.65
CA SER A 104 9.86 4.83 -17.62
C SER A 104 9.40 3.55 -16.89
N PRO A 105 8.62 2.66 -17.52
CA PRO A 105 8.33 1.33 -17.00
C PRO A 105 9.58 0.55 -16.58
N GLU A 106 10.63 0.58 -17.40
CA GLU A 106 11.90 -0.10 -17.13
C GLU A 106 12.61 0.48 -15.91
N ILE A 107 12.66 1.83 -15.81
CA ILE A 107 13.26 2.53 -14.67
C ILE A 107 12.45 2.26 -13.39
N ALA A 108 11.12 2.22 -13.46
CA ALA A 108 10.27 1.88 -12.32
C ALA A 108 10.60 0.47 -11.78
N MET A 109 10.84 -0.50 -12.66
CA MET A 109 11.28 -1.82 -12.26
C MET A 109 12.70 -1.82 -11.71
N GLU A 110 13.62 -1.04 -12.30
CA GLU A 110 14.98 -0.86 -11.76
C GLU A 110 14.99 -0.35 -10.32
N ILE A 111 14.14 0.65 -10.06
CA ILE A 111 13.99 1.21 -8.72
C ILE A 111 13.49 0.14 -7.75
N GLN A 112 12.41 -0.58 -8.08
CA GLN A 112 11.79 -1.55 -7.18
C GLN A 112 12.70 -2.77 -6.94
N VAL A 113 13.44 -3.21 -7.95
CA VAL A 113 14.50 -4.23 -7.82
C VAL A 113 15.60 -3.74 -6.87
N ALA A 114 16.04 -2.48 -7.02
CA ALA A 114 17.06 -1.91 -6.15
C ALA A 114 16.58 -1.73 -4.69
N LEU A 115 15.28 -1.46 -4.48
CA LEU A 115 14.66 -1.46 -3.17
C LEU A 115 14.63 -2.86 -2.55
N GLY A 116 14.55 -3.92 -3.35
CA GLY A 116 14.53 -5.31 -2.89
C GLY A 116 13.24 -5.69 -2.18
N SER A 117 12.10 -5.15 -2.62
CA SER A 117 10.77 -5.53 -2.11
C SER A 117 10.39 -6.95 -2.55
N ASP A 118 9.49 -7.61 -1.80
CA ASP A 118 8.97 -8.93 -2.16
C ASP A 118 7.95 -8.86 -3.29
N SER A 119 7.20 -7.76 -3.36
CA SER A 119 6.21 -7.51 -4.40
C SER A 119 6.38 -6.09 -4.93
N ALA A 120 6.29 -5.96 -6.25
CA ALA A 120 6.37 -4.71 -7.01
C ALA A 120 5.06 -4.47 -7.76
N MET A 121 4.76 -3.20 -8.05
CA MET A 121 3.62 -2.80 -8.87
C MET A 121 4.11 -2.29 -10.22
N ALA A 122 3.43 -2.67 -11.30
CA ALA A 122 3.70 -2.10 -12.62
C ALA A 122 3.43 -0.58 -12.63
N LEU A 123 4.21 0.17 -13.41
CA LEU A 123 3.97 1.62 -13.56
C LEU A 123 2.62 1.85 -14.24
N ASP A 124 1.84 2.76 -13.69
CA ASP A 124 0.51 3.12 -14.16
C ASP A 124 0.31 4.64 -14.21
N GLU A 125 -0.67 5.08 -14.98
CA GLU A 125 -1.17 6.44 -14.93
C GLU A 125 -2.50 6.49 -14.17
N CYS A 126 -2.50 7.17 -13.02
CA CYS A 126 -3.71 7.47 -12.27
C CYS A 126 -4.32 8.78 -12.79
N VAL A 127 -5.47 8.70 -13.44
CA VAL A 127 -6.18 9.89 -13.94
C VAL A 127 -6.94 10.61 -12.82
N PRO A 128 -7.14 11.95 -12.91
CA PRO A 128 -7.92 12.71 -11.94
C PRO A 128 -9.40 12.37 -11.98
N TYR A 129 -10.10 12.64 -10.90
CA TYR A 129 -11.55 12.65 -10.89
C TYR A 129 -12.08 14.11 -10.74
N PRO A 130 -13.08 14.54 -11.54
CA PRO A 130 -13.59 13.87 -12.74
C PRO A 130 -12.62 13.97 -13.92
N CYS A 131 -12.71 13.04 -14.88
CA CYS A 131 -11.95 13.10 -16.13
C CYS A 131 -12.84 12.85 -17.36
N GLN A 132 -12.35 13.24 -18.54
CA GLN A 132 -13.02 12.96 -19.81
C GLN A 132 -12.82 11.50 -20.22
N TYR A 133 -13.85 10.90 -20.84
CA TYR A 133 -13.83 9.52 -21.29
C TYR A 133 -12.63 9.18 -22.19
N ASP A 134 -12.40 10.01 -23.22
CA ASP A 134 -11.32 9.77 -24.19
C ASP A 134 -9.93 9.81 -23.52
N TYR A 135 -9.73 10.66 -22.52
CA TYR A 135 -8.50 10.70 -21.75
C TYR A 135 -8.35 9.45 -20.87
N ALA A 136 -9.42 9.04 -20.20
CA ALA A 136 -9.42 7.83 -19.39
C ALA A 136 -9.14 6.58 -20.24
N ALA A 137 -9.67 6.50 -21.45
CA ALA A 137 -9.45 5.40 -22.39
C ALA A 137 -7.97 5.35 -22.83
N GLN A 138 -7.41 6.48 -23.29
CA GLN A 138 -6.00 6.57 -23.70
C GLN A 138 -5.05 6.22 -22.54
N SER A 139 -5.33 6.70 -21.34
CA SER A 139 -4.55 6.43 -20.13
C SER A 139 -4.59 4.93 -19.75
N ALA A 140 -5.75 4.28 -19.80
CA ALA A 140 -5.90 2.87 -19.50
C ALA A 140 -5.14 1.99 -20.51
N GLU A 141 -5.23 2.31 -21.81
CA GLU A 141 -4.47 1.62 -22.84
C GLU A 141 -2.94 1.81 -22.68
N MET A 142 -2.49 3.03 -22.40
CA MET A 142 -1.08 3.31 -22.12
C MET A 142 -0.59 2.55 -20.89
N THR A 143 -1.37 2.55 -19.80
CA THR A 143 -1.06 1.76 -18.60
C THR A 143 -0.89 0.28 -18.92
N THR A 144 -1.73 -0.29 -19.78
CA THR A 144 -1.59 -1.70 -20.22
C THR A 144 -0.28 -1.92 -20.98
N ARG A 145 0.10 -1.04 -21.90
CA ARG A 145 1.39 -1.13 -22.61
C ARG A 145 2.58 -0.99 -21.66
N TRP A 146 2.51 -0.06 -20.71
CA TRP A 146 3.53 0.11 -19.67
C TRP A 146 3.66 -1.13 -18.77
N ALA A 147 2.53 -1.75 -18.43
CA ALA A 147 2.51 -2.98 -17.64
C ALA A 147 3.25 -4.13 -18.36
N GLY A 148 3.05 -4.28 -19.67
CA GLY A 148 3.81 -5.22 -20.50
C GLY A 148 5.32 -4.95 -20.44
N ARG A 149 5.74 -3.69 -20.67
CA ARG A 149 7.14 -3.25 -20.57
C ARG A 149 7.74 -3.50 -19.18
N CYS A 150 6.99 -3.25 -18.09
CA CYS A 150 7.43 -3.58 -16.73
C CYS A 150 7.71 -5.09 -16.57
N LYS A 151 6.82 -5.95 -17.09
CA LYS A 151 7.00 -7.40 -17.04
C LYS A 151 8.24 -7.85 -17.81
N GLU A 152 8.41 -7.37 -19.03
CA GLU A 152 9.58 -7.67 -19.86
C GLU A 152 10.88 -7.21 -19.20
N ALA A 153 10.91 -6.01 -18.63
CA ALA A 153 12.07 -5.48 -17.93
C ALA A 153 12.45 -6.33 -16.71
N LEU A 154 11.47 -6.80 -15.93
CA LEU A 154 11.72 -7.67 -14.78
C LEU A 154 12.20 -9.05 -15.21
N GLN A 155 11.63 -9.63 -16.27
CA GLN A 155 12.05 -10.92 -16.82
C GLN A 155 13.48 -10.88 -17.34
N SER A 156 13.84 -9.89 -18.15
CA SER A 156 15.21 -9.70 -18.65
C SER A 156 16.24 -9.63 -17.53
N ARG A 157 15.91 -8.95 -16.44
CA ARG A 157 16.80 -8.87 -15.26
C ARG A 157 16.91 -10.18 -14.50
N ARG A 158 15.86 -10.98 -14.44
CA ARG A 158 15.90 -12.34 -13.86
C ARG A 158 16.86 -13.24 -14.67
N GLU A 159 16.78 -13.17 -16.00
CA GLU A 159 17.64 -13.94 -16.91
C GLU A 159 19.12 -13.53 -16.82
N GLU A 160 19.42 -12.22 -16.81
CA GLU A 160 20.79 -11.72 -16.61
C GLU A 160 21.39 -12.19 -15.29
N ASN A 161 20.60 -12.25 -14.23
CA ASN A 161 21.05 -12.73 -12.92
C ASN A 161 21.37 -14.22 -12.92
N VAL A 162 20.53 -15.04 -13.57
CA VAL A 162 20.77 -16.49 -13.72
C VAL A 162 22.09 -16.73 -14.49
N GLN A 163 22.33 -15.99 -15.58
CA GLN A 163 23.56 -16.09 -16.37
C GLN A 163 24.82 -15.71 -15.58
N ARG A 164 24.74 -14.67 -14.73
CA ARG A 164 25.86 -14.27 -13.84
C ARG A 164 26.11 -15.25 -12.69
N SER A 165 25.09 -16.00 -12.28
CA SER A 165 25.17 -16.97 -11.18
C SER A 165 25.69 -18.35 -11.63
N THR A 166 25.76 -18.64 -12.93
CA THR A 166 26.38 -19.87 -13.48
C THR A 166 27.90 -19.73 -13.42
N PRO A 167 28.64 -20.57 -12.65
CA PRO A 167 30.08 -20.48 -12.57
C PRO A 167 30.71 -20.77 -13.93
N ASN A 168 31.41 -19.81 -14.48
CA ASN A 168 32.27 -20.03 -15.64
C ASN A 168 33.38 -21.01 -15.21
N ALA A 169 33.41 -22.21 -15.79
CA ALA A 169 34.25 -23.34 -15.38
C ALA A 169 35.79 -23.12 -15.61
N GLN A 170 36.27 -21.88 -15.66
CA GLN A 170 37.64 -21.56 -16.06
C GLN A 170 38.46 -20.69 -15.09
N HIS A 171 38.00 -20.48 -13.81
CA HIS A 171 38.89 -19.84 -12.82
C HIS A 171 39.06 -20.70 -11.54
N PRO A 172 40.31 -20.89 -11.04
CA PRO A 172 40.56 -21.71 -9.86
C PRO A 172 40.08 -21.05 -8.58
N ARG A 173 39.60 -21.92 -7.68
CA ARG A 173 39.02 -21.71 -6.35
C ARG A 173 39.76 -20.67 -5.52
N ALA A 174 39.12 -19.61 -5.12
CA ALA A 174 39.41 -18.89 -3.89
C ALA A 174 38.51 -19.48 -2.78
N GLU A 175 39.08 -19.66 -1.59
CA GLU A 175 38.46 -20.33 -0.44
C GLU A 175 37.18 -19.65 0.05
N PRO A 176 36.24 -20.39 0.65
CA PRO A 176 34.97 -19.87 1.10
C PRO A 176 35.16 -19.07 2.39
N ILE A 177 35.07 -17.74 2.30
CA ILE A 177 34.78 -16.92 3.46
C ILE A 177 33.31 -17.13 3.79
N GLN A 178 33.05 -17.86 4.88
CA GLN A 178 31.73 -17.99 5.49
C GLN A 178 31.23 -16.61 5.95
N SER A 179 30.52 -15.91 5.10
CA SER A 179 29.60 -14.89 5.52
C SER A 179 28.27 -15.17 4.84
N ALA A 180 27.26 -15.55 5.63
CA ALA A 180 25.88 -15.67 5.22
C ALA A 180 25.29 -14.27 4.91
N ILE A 181 25.87 -13.57 3.94
CA ILE A 181 25.26 -12.43 3.27
C ILE A 181 24.32 -13.06 2.25
N ARG A 182 23.02 -13.13 2.57
CA ARG A 182 21.99 -13.44 1.58
C ARG A 182 22.14 -12.42 0.45
N ASN A 183 22.57 -12.92 -0.70
CA ASN A 183 22.89 -12.15 -1.88
C ASN A 183 21.66 -11.38 -2.35
N PRO A 184 21.72 -10.05 -2.62
CA PRO A 184 20.63 -9.28 -3.25
C PRO A 184 20.12 -9.91 -4.55
N GLN A 185 20.95 -10.69 -5.23
CA GLN A 185 20.61 -11.45 -6.44
C GLN A 185 19.46 -12.47 -6.24
N SER A 186 19.32 -13.07 -5.05
CA SER A 186 18.22 -14.02 -4.79
C SER A 186 16.86 -13.32 -4.60
N ALA A 187 16.84 -12.03 -4.31
CA ALA A 187 15.59 -11.26 -4.17
C ALA A 187 14.94 -11.01 -5.53
N ILE A 188 15.72 -10.77 -6.58
CA ILE A 188 15.22 -10.49 -7.94
C ILE A 188 14.49 -11.70 -8.54
N GLU A 189 15.00 -12.91 -8.29
CA GLU A 189 14.41 -14.14 -8.84
C GLU A 189 13.01 -14.44 -8.31
N ARG A 190 12.63 -13.83 -7.20
CA ARG A 190 11.40 -14.11 -6.46
C ARG A 190 10.47 -12.92 -6.26
N GLN A 191 10.86 -11.72 -6.72
CA GLN A 191 10.00 -10.53 -6.59
C GLN A 191 8.74 -10.72 -7.42
N LEU A 192 7.56 -10.66 -6.79
CA LEU A 192 6.27 -10.74 -7.46
C LEU A 192 5.97 -9.40 -8.16
N LEU A 193 5.23 -9.46 -9.26
CA LEU A 193 4.79 -8.27 -10.00
C LEU A 193 3.27 -8.25 -10.11
N PHE A 194 2.68 -7.12 -9.75
CA PHE A 194 1.24 -6.86 -9.84
C PHE A 194 0.93 -5.93 -11.00
N GLY A 195 -0.04 -6.31 -11.83
CA GLY A 195 -0.63 -5.46 -12.85
C GLY A 195 -1.72 -4.56 -12.24
N ILE A 196 -1.89 -3.35 -12.78
CA ILE A 196 -2.86 -2.37 -12.27
C ILE A 196 -3.93 -2.11 -13.32
N VAL A 197 -5.20 -2.34 -12.94
CA VAL A 197 -6.37 -2.02 -13.75
C VAL A 197 -6.71 -0.54 -13.56
N GLN A 198 -6.85 0.19 -14.67
CA GLN A 198 -7.28 1.58 -14.72
C GLN A 198 -8.62 1.72 -15.46
N GLY A 199 -9.12 2.93 -15.72
CA GLY A 199 -10.38 3.17 -16.43
C GLY A 199 -11.32 4.17 -15.75
N ALA A 200 -10.82 4.93 -14.77
CA ALA A 200 -11.60 5.91 -14.00
C ALA A 200 -12.91 5.32 -13.44
N THR A 201 -14.04 5.99 -13.62
CA THR A 201 -15.37 5.51 -13.20
C THR A 201 -16.21 4.98 -14.38
N PHE A 202 -15.58 4.64 -15.52
CA PHE A 202 -16.24 4.13 -16.71
C PHE A 202 -16.22 2.60 -16.74
N ASP A 203 -17.37 1.97 -16.65
CA ASP A 203 -17.53 0.52 -16.49
C ASP A 203 -16.92 -0.27 -17.64
N ASP A 204 -17.11 0.18 -18.87
CA ASP A 204 -16.56 -0.43 -20.08
C ASP A 204 -15.03 -0.35 -20.15
N LEU A 205 -14.45 0.79 -19.73
CA LEU A 205 -12.99 0.95 -19.65
C LEU A 205 -12.38 0.09 -18.54
N ARG A 206 -13.05 -0.01 -17.38
CA ARG A 206 -12.65 -0.91 -16.28
C ARG A 206 -12.60 -2.36 -16.73
N LYS A 207 -13.65 -2.81 -17.41
CA LYS A 207 -13.71 -4.15 -17.99
C LYS A 207 -12.59 -4.38 -19.02
N ALA A 208 -12.46 -3.48 -19.99
CA ALA A 208 -11.45 -3.61 -21.04
C ALA A 208 -10.03 -3.63 -20.47
N SER A 209 -9.73 -2.73 -19.53
CA SER A 209 -8.45 -2.68 -18.83
C SER A 209 -8.18 -3.96 -18.04
N ALA A 210 -9.17 -4.49 -17.29
CA ALA A 210 -9.00 -5.73 -16.54
C ALA A 210 -8.67 -6.90 -17.46
N GLN A 211 -9.39 -7.05 -18.57
CA GLN A 211 -9.13 -8.10 -19.55
C GLN A 211 -7.72 -7.98 -20.16
N ALA A 212 -7.34 -6.78 -20.59
CA ALA A 212 -6.04 -6.54 -21.20
C ALA A 212 -4.87 -6.76 -20.22
N ILE A 213 -5.00 -6.34 -18.97
CA ILE A 213 -3.98 -6.56 -17.92
C ILE A 213 -3.86 -8.06 -17.57
N VAL A 214 -4.97 -8.80 -17.57
CA VAL A 214 -4.95 -10.25 -17.35
C VAL A 214 -4.25 -11.00 -18.49
N GLU A 215 -4.40 -10.56 -19.74
CA GLU A 215 -3.68 -11.13 -20.90
C GLU A 215 -2.15 -10.98 -20.77
N VAL A 216 -1.66 -9.93 -20.12
CA VAL A 216 -0.22 -9.77 -19.82
C VAL A 216 0.25 -10.82 -18.82
N ASP A 217 -0.62 -11.32 -17.93
CA ASP A 217 -0.37 -12.37 -16.93
C ASP A 217 0.61 -11.97 -15.83
N PHE A 218 0.10 -11.49 -14.70
CA PHE A 218 0.87 -11.07 -13.52
C PHE A 218 0.75 -12.06 -12.37
N ASP A 219 1.63 -11.93 -11.36
CA ASP A 219 1.57 -12.71 -10.11
C ASP A 219 0.38 -12.30 -9.23
N GLY A 220 -0.13 -11.08 -9.40
CA GLY A 220 -1.31 -10.52 -8.74
C GLY A 220 -1.85 -9.33 -9.51
N TYR A 221 -3.01 -8.84 -9.10
CA TYR A 221 -3.70 -7.74 -9.77
C TYR A 221 -4.14 -6.67 -8.78
N ALA A 222 -4.17 -5.43 -9.23
CA ALA A 222 -4.66 -4.33 -8.42
C ALA A 222 -5.70 -3.50 -9.17
N ILE A 223 -6.64 -2.93 -8.44
CA ILE A 223 -7.57 -1.93 -8.94
C ILE A 223 -7.07 -0.56 -8.48
N GLY A 224 -6.52 0.19 -9.43
CA GLY A 224 -6.04 1.56 -9.25
C GLY A 224 -7.04 2.60 -9.72
N GLY A 225 -6.73 3.90 -9.57
CA GLY A 225 -7.58 5.00 -10.00
C GLY A 225 -8.95 5.02 -9.32
N VAL A 226 -9.03 4.53 -8.09
CA VAL A 226 -10.17 4.62 -7.18
C VAL A 226 -9.72 5.37 -5.92
N SER A 227 -10.67 5.95 -5.17
CA SER A 227 -10.37 6.80 -4.00
C SER A 227 -9.54 8.05 -4.35
N VAL A 228 -9.81 8.63 -5.52
CA VAL A 228 -9.16 9.85 -6.05
C VAL A 228 -10.07 11.08 -6.00
N GLY A 229 -11.23 10.96 -5.35
CA GLY A 229 -12.19 12.05 -5.15
C GLY A 229 -13.62 11.75 -5.63
N GLU A 230 -13.85 10.59 -6.22
CA GLU A 230 -15.17 10.11 -6.65
C GLU A 230 -16.07 9.78 -5.45
N PRO A 231 -17.41 9.83 -5.63
CA PRO A 231 -18.38 9.32 -4.66
C PRO A 231 -18.17 7.82 -4.39
N GLU A 232 -18.54 7.37 -3.18
CA GLU A 232 -18.34 5.99 -2.76
C GLU A 232 -19.06 4.96 -3.64
N ASP A 233 -20.26 5.29 -4.12
CA ASP A 233 -21.04 4.45 -5.02
C ASP A 233 -20.35 4.27 -6.38
N GLU A 234 -19.73 5.32 -6.93
CA GLU A 234 -18.94 5.24 -8.16
C GLU A 234 -17.66 4.42 -7.95
N MET A 235 -17.00 4.59 -6.80
CA MET A 235 -15.84 3.80 -6.42
C MET A 235 -16.18 2.30 -6.34
N MET A 236 -17.29 1.94 -5.66
CA MET A 236 -17.76 0.56 -5.56
C MET A 236 -18.09 -0.04 -6.92
N ARG A 237 -18.80 0.73 -7.77
CA ARG A 237 -19.13 0.31 -9.14
C ARG A 237 -17.88 0.09 -9.99
N ALA A 238 -16.88 0.96 -9.89
CA ALA A 238 -15.61 0.79 -10.61
C ALA A 238 -14.90 -0.53 -10.25
N VAL A 239 -14.97 -0.95 -8.98
CA VAL A 239 -14.45 -2.26 -8.55
C VAL A 239 -15.31 -3.40 -9.11
N GLU A 240 -16.63 -3.32 -8.99
CA GLU A 240 -17.58 -4.32 -9.51
C GLU A 240 -17.47 -4.52 -11.03
N SER A 241 -17.09 -3.46 -11.77
CA SER A 241 -16.90 -3.52 -13.22
C SER A 241 -15.58 -4.17 -13.65
N ALA A 242 -14.59 -4.26 -12.75
CA ALA A 242 -13.27 -4.84 -13.04
C ALA A 242 -13.08 -6.23 -12.42
N GLU A 243 -13.51 -6.43 -11.18
CA GLU A 243 -13.23 -7.63 -10.38
C GLU A 243 -13.63 -8.96 -11.06
N PRO A 244 -14.80 -9.09 -11.71
CA PRO A 244 -15.21 -10.36 -12.34
C PRO A 244 -14.29 -10.88 -13.45
N PHE A 245 -13.40 -10.02 -13.95
CA PHE A 245 -12.44 -10.37 -15.00
C PHE A 245 -11.05 -10.72 -14.44
N LEU A 246 -10.84 -10.54 -13.14
CA LEU A 246 -9.57 -10.87 -12.48
C LEU A 246 -9.54 -12.34 -12.04
N PRO A 247 -8.38 -13.03 -12.17
CA PRO A 247 -8.22 -14.41 -11.71
C PRO A 247 -8.50 -14.55 -10.20
N HIS A 248 -9.31 -15.57 -9.84
CA HIS A 248 -9.67 -15.83 -8.43
C HIS A 248 -8.56 -16.52 -7.64
N ASP A 249 -7.60 -17.14 -8.31
CA ASP A 249 -6.45 -17.83 -7.72
C ASP A 249 -5.22 -16.94 -7.53
N LYS A 250 -5.33 -15.65 -7.88
CA LYS A 250 -4.27 -14.66 -7.70
C LYS A 250 -4.70 -13.52 -6.76
N PRO A 251 -3.79 -12.96 -5.94
CA PRO A 251 -4.14 -11.89 -5.01
C PRO A 251 -4.61 -10.63 -5.74
N ARG A 252 -5.65 -10.00 -5.17
CA ARG A 252 -6.29 -8.79 -5.70
C ARG A 252 -6.20 -7.65 -4.70
N HIS A 253 -5.55 -6.57 -5.10
CA HIS A 253 -5.27 -5.41 -4.26
C HIS A 253 -6.16 -4.22 -4.63
N ALA A 254 -6.94 -3.71 -3.67
CA ALA A 254 -7.66 -2.44 -3.81
C ALA A 254 -6.79 -1.30 -3.27
N MET A 255 -6.31 -0.42 -4.18
CA MET A 255 -5.27 0.56 -3.86
C MET A 255 -5.84 1.81 -3.19
N GLY A 256 -5.17 2.26 -2.12
CA GLY A 256 -5.35 3.58 -1.53
C GLY A 256 -6.67 3.86 -0.82
N LEU A 257 -7.57 2.90 -0.74
CA LEU A 257 -8.88 3.05 -0.11
C LEU A 257 -8.94 2.37 1.26
N GLY A 258 -9.81 2.86 2.14
CA GLY A 258 -9.97 2.11 3.36
C GLY A 258 -10.50 2.82 4.59
N THR A 259 -11.70 3.36 4.57
CA THR A 259 -12.48 3.44 5.81
C THR A 259 -12.85 2.02 6.25
N PRO A 260 -13.04 1.74 7.56
CA PRO A 260 -13.37 0.40 8.01
C PRO A 260 -14.57 -0.26 7.33
N PRO A 261 -15.71 0.45 7.09
CA PRO A 261 -16.80 -0.09 6.28
C PRO A 261 -16.40 -0.43 4.85
N GLN A 262 -15.65 0.46 4.17
CA GLN A 262 -15.20 0.25 2.79
C GLN A 262 -14.34 -1.01 2.67
N LEU A 263 -13.44 -1.26 3.63
CA LEU A 263 -12.63 -2.48 3.62
C LEU A 263 -13.49 -3.75 3.63
N LEU A 264 -14.52 -3.80 4.49
CA LEU A 264 -15.41 -4.95 4.54
C LEU A 264 -16.27 -5.08 3.26
N GLU A 265 -16.70 -3.97 2.69
CA GLU A 265 -17.44 -3.97 1.42
C GLU A 265 -16.55 -4.43 0.24
N MET A 266 -15.25 -4.08 0.24
CA MET A 266 -14.30 -4.54 -0.77
C MET A 266 -13.96 -6.03 -0.60
N ILE A 267 -13.83 -6.53 0.63
CA ILE A 267 -13.66 -7.96 0.89
C ILE A 267 -14.87 -8.75 0.35
N ALA A 268 -16.10 -8.24 0.54
CA ALA A 268 -17.31 -8.85 -0.01
C ALA A 268 -17.31 -8.92 -1.54
N ARG A 269 -16.58 -8.01 -2.21
CA ARG A 269 -16.39 -7.96 -3.67
C ARG A 269 -15.14 -8.70 -4.14
N GLY A 270 -14.54 -9.53 -3.29
CA GLY A 270 -13.42 -10.38 -3.67
C GLY A 270 -12.04 -9.73 -3.61
N MET A 271 -11.88 -8.56 -2.99
CA MET A 271 -10.56 -7.96 -2.82
C MET A 271 -9.83 -8.53 -1.61
N ASP A 272 -8.53 -8.76 -1.74
CA ASP A 272 -7.69 -9.51 -0.80
C ASP A 272 -6.74 -8.63 0.02
N MET A 273 -6.24 -7.56 -0.60
CA MET A 273 -5.18 -6.73 -0.02
C MET A 273 -5.58 -5.25 -0.07
N PHE A 274 -5.18 -4.52 0.96
CA PHE A 274 -5.56 -3.11 1.14
C PHE A 274 -4.40 -2.30 1.69
N ASP A 275 -4.28 -1.07 1.23
CA ASP A 275 -3.44 -0.05 1.84
C ASP A 275 -4.23 1.25 1.98
N CYS A 276 -3.95 1.98 3.03
CA CYS A 276 -4.51 3.30 3.22
C CYS A 276 -3.68 4.12 4.22
N VAL A 277 -3.57 5.40 3.96
CA VAL A 277 -2.88 6.33 4.89
C VAL A 277 -3.77 6.77 6.06
N LEU A 278 -5.07 6.51 6.04
CA LEU A 278 -6.04 7.00 7.04
C LEU A 278 -5.64 6.65 8.48
N PRO A 279 -5.23 5.41 8.84
CA PRO A 279 -4.89 5.09 10.22
C PRO A 279 -3.85 6.04 10.80
N THR A 280 -2.79 6.31 10.06
CA THR A 280 -1.70 7.19 10.52
C THR A 280 -2.00 8.67 10.29
N ARG A 281 -2.72 9.03 9.20
CA ARG A 281 -3.09 10.41 8.88
C ARG A 281 -4.07 10.96 9.92
N LEU A 282 -5.15 10.25 10.21
CA LEU A 282 -6.15 10.66 11.18
C LEU A 282 -5.59 10.69 12.61
N ALA A 283 -4.70 9.75 12.94
CA ALA A 283 -3.99 9.76 14.24
C ALA A 283 -3.25 11.07 14.45
N ARG A 284 -2.51 11.56 13.44
CA ARG A 284 -1.80 12.85 13.51
C ARG A 284 -2.76 14.05 13.67
N ASN A 285 -4.01 13.88 13.28
CA ASN A 285 -5.05 14.87 13.49
C ASN A 285 -5.81 14.69 14.81
N GLY A 286 -5.40 13.72 15.66
CA GLY A 286 -6.01 13.43 16.94
C GLY A 286 -7.29 12.58 16.88
N THR A 287 -7.53 11.92 15.76
CA THR A 287 -8.71 11.08 15.55
C THR A 287 -8.36 9.60 15.64
N ALA A 288 -9.10 8.86 16.45
CA ALA A 288 -8.99 7.42 16.62
C ALA A 288 -10.21 6.72 16.00
N PHE A 289 -9.98 5.53 15.43
CA PHE A 289 -11.04 4.63 14.97
C PHE A 289 -11.56 3.77 16.13
N THR A 290 -12.85 3.48 16.10
CA THR A 290 -13.51 2.55 17.02
C THR A 290 -14.48 1.64 16.24
N ALA A 291 -15.00 0.59 16.85
CA ALA A 291 -15.97 -0.30 16.21
C ALA A 291 -17.29 0.41 15.80
N THR A 292 -17.60 1.56 16.40
CA THR A 292 -18.84 2.31 16.12
C THR A 292 -18.62 3.65 15.41
N GLY A 293 -17.40 3.90 14.89
CA GLY A 293 -17.07 5.14 14.19
C GLY A 293 -15.74 5.75 14.65
N THR A 294 -15.61 7.06 14.56
CA THR A 294 -14.39 7.78 14.95
C THR A 294 -14.60 8.66 16.17
N ILE A 295 -13.55 8.81 16.99
CA ILE A 295 -13.52 9.73 18.12
C ILE A 295 -12.40 10.76 17.93
N ASN A 296 -12.73 12.05 18.05
CA ASN A 296 -11.70 13.11 18.07
C ASN A 296 -11.24 13.37 19.51
N LEU A 297 -10.04 12.94 19.82
CA LEU A 297 -9.46 13.05 21.15
C LEU A 297 -9.04 14.48 21.53
N LYS A 298 -9.15 15.47 20.62
CA LYS A 298 -8.93 16.90 20.93
C LYS A 298 -10.14 17.56 21.61
N ASN A 299 -11.32 16.94 21.52
CA ASN A 299 -12.57 17.51 22.02
C ASN A 299 -12.54 17.76 23.52
N ALA A 300 -13.21 18.83 23.99
CA ALA A 300 -13.23 19.22 25.38
C ALA A 300 -13.88 18.17 26.29
N GLU A 301 -14.92 17.49 25.80
CA GLU A 301 -15.65 16.43 26.51
C GLU A 301 -14.76 15.25 26.92
N VAL A 302 -13.66 15.02 26.16
CA VAL A 302 -12.70 13.94 26.42
C VAL A 302 -11.76 14.26 27.60
N ALA A 303 -11.66 15.52 28.05
CA ALA A 303 -10.67 15.96 29.02
C ALA A 303 -10.66 15.21 30.36
N ARG A 304 -11.83 14.72 30.82
CA ARG A 304 -12.00 13.98 32.06
C ARG A 304 -12.39 12.52 31.84
N ASP A 305 -12.31 12.03 30.60
CA ASP A 305 -12.68 10.65 30.25
C ASP A 305 -11.56 9.68 30.66
N LYS A 306 -11.86 8.84 31.66
CA LYS A 306 -10.92 7.85 32.20
C LYS A 306 -10.89 6.55 31.38
N ARG A 307 -11.82 6.37 30.43
CA ARG A 307 -11.89 5.18 29.58
C ARG A 307 -10.71 5.13 28.60
N PRO A 308 -10.34 3.92 28.12
CA PRO A 308 -9.41 3.79 26.99
C PRO A 308 -10.03 4.36 25.70
N ILE A 309 -9.27 4.45 24.61
CA ILE A 309 -9.79 4.86 23.29
C ILE A 309 -10.98 3.97 22.93
N GLU A 310 -10.84 2.66 23.09
CA GLU A 310 -11.89 1.68 22.87
C GLU A 310 -11.87 0.63 23.98
N GLU A 311 -13.04 0.34 24.53
CA GLU A 311 -13.20 -0.70 25.54
C GLU A 311 -12.93 -2.08 24.91
N ASN A 312 -12.30 -2.98 25.66
CA ASN A 312 -11.88 -4.32 25.21
C ASN A 312 -10.78 -4.33 24.11
N CYS A 313 -10.23 -3.17 23.71
CA CYS A 313 -9.10 -3.13 22.82
C CYS A 313 -7.81 -3.53 23.55
N THR A 314 -7.03 -4.41 22.93
CA THR A 314 -5.81 -4.97 23.54
C THR A 314 -4.53 -4.25 23.11
N CYS A 315 -4.61 -3.14 22.35
CA CYS A 315 -3.43 -2.39 21.96
C CYS A 315 -2.76 -1.72 23.18
N PRO A 316 -1.45 -1.41 23.10
CA PRO A 316 -0.72 -0.77 24.19
C PRO A 316 -1.37 0.56 24.65
N ALA A 317 -1.86 1.37 23.70
CA ALA A 317 -2.50 2.64 24.01
C ALA A 317 -3.78 2.46 24.89
N CYS A 318 -4.62 1.49 24.56
CA CYS A 318 -5.86 1.25 25.31
C CYS A 318 -5.63 0.54 26.64
N ARG A 319 -4.60 -0.31 26.74
CA ARG A 319 -4.30 -1.02 28.00
C ARG A 319 -3.73 -0.11 29.10
N GLU A 320 -3.03 0.95 28.69
CA GLU A 320 -2.19 1.72 29.61
C GLU A 320 -2.68 3.15 29.80
N PHE A 321 -3.42 3.72 28.83
CA PHE A 321 -3.72 5.15 28.82
C PHE A 321 -5.20 5.46 28.65
N SER A 322 -5.65 6.49 29.37
CA SER A 322 -6.99 7.02 29.24
C SER A 322 -7.10 8.04 28.09
N ARG A 323 -8.32 8.22 27.56
CA ARG A 323 -8.65 9.27 26.59
C ARG A 323 -8.24 10.65 27.09
N GLY A 324 -8.49 10.95 28.39
CA GLY A 324 -8.13 12.23 28.99
C GLY A 324 -6.63 12.49 28.99
N TYR A 325 -5.81 11.47 29.27
CA TYR A 325 -4.36 11.59 29.23
C TYR A 325 -3.85 11.79 27.79
N ILE A 326 -4.35 10.99 26.83
CA ILE A 326 -3.98 11.15 25.42
C ILE A 326 -4.36 12.55 24.92
N ARG A 327 -5.54 13.06 25.29
CA ARG A 327 -5.94 14.43 25.00
C ARG A 327 -4.97 15.45 25.57
N HIS A 328 -4.55 15.28 26.82
CA HIS A 328 -3.55 16.16 27.46
C HIS A 328 -2.27 16.21 26.62
N LEU A 329 -1.74 15.04 26.25
CA LEU A 329 -0.53 14.97 25.40
C LEU A 329 -0.70 15.71 24.06
N ILE A 330 -1.84 15.53 23.38
CA ILE A 330 -2.12 16.23 22.13
C ILE A 330 -2.16 17.74 22.33
N LYS A 331 -2.79 18.23 23.42
CA LYS A 331 -2.89 19.66 23.73
C LYS A 331 -1.57 20.26 24.19
N ALA A 332 -0.70 19.46 24.78
CA ALA A 332 0.67 19.83 25.15
C ALA A 332 1.66 19.66 23.98
N GLU A 333 1.16 19.29 22.77
CA GLU A 333 1.96 19.05 21.58
C GLU A 333 3.02 17.94 21.75
N GLU A 334 2.79 17.03 22.71
CA GLU A 334 3.66 15.88 22.94
C GLU A 334 3.48 14.82 21.85
N ILE A 335 4.57 14.43 21.21
CA ILE A 335 4.59 13.45 20.12
C ILE A 335 3.97 12.12 20.55
N LEU A 336 4.12 11.74 21.83
CA LEU A 336 3.58 10.50 22.37
C LEU A 336 2.07 10.40 22.18
N GLY A 337 1.31 11.51 22.28
CA GLY A 337 -0.14 11.51 22.08
C GLY A 337 -0.54 11.03 20.69
N LEU A 338 0.11 11.57 19.66
CA LEU A 338 -0.14 11.20 18.26
C LEU A 338 0.32 9.77 17.97
N ARG A 339 1.44 9.35 18.56
CA ARG A 339 1.99 8.02 18.44
C ARG A 339 1.06 6.95 19.05
N LEU A 340 0.50 7.18 20.23
CA LEU A 340 -0.46 6.28 20.88
C LEU A 340 -1.72 6.09 20.02
N ILE A 341 -2.24 7.16 19.42
CA ILE A 341 -3.36 7.06 18.49
C ILE A 341 -2.99 6.27 17.24
N THR A 342 -1.78 6.47 16.71
CA THR A 342 -1.29 5.72 15.54
C THR A 342 -1.24 4.21 15.83
N LEU A 343 -0.69 3.81 16.97
CA LEU A 343 -0.64 2.41 17.40
C LEU A 343 -2.04 1.81 17.55
N HIS A 344 -2.96 2.57 18.15
CA HIS A 344 -4.35 2.14 18.27
C HIS A 344 -5.02 1.97 16.91
N ASN A 345 -4.91 2.95 16.02
CA ASN A 345 -5.55 2.91 14.70
C ASN A 345 -5.01 1.75 13.84
N LEU A 346 -3.71 1.51 13.86
CA LEU A 346 -3.12 0.38 13.16
C LEU A 346 -3.59 -0.95 13.75
N HIS A 347 -3.59 -1.07 15.09
CA HIS A 347 -4.15 -2.26 15.75
C HIS A 347 -5.60 -2.51 15.34
N PHE A 348 -6.42 -1.47 15.29
CA PHE A 348 -7.82 -1.56 14.89
C PHE A 348 -7.96 -2.12 13.46
N TYR A 349 -7.20 -1.60 12.50
CA TYR A 349 -7.25 -2.08 11.11
C TYR A 349 -6.76 -3.53 10.97
N LEU A 350 -5.64 -3.86 11.60
CA LEU A 350 -5.09 -5.22 11.57
C LEU A 350 -6.02 -6.22 12.27
N TYR A 351 -6.63 -5.81 13.37
CA TYR A 351 -7.65 -6.62 14.08
C TYR A 351 -8.90 -6.81 13.21
N LEU A 352 -9.36 -5.78 12.49
CA LEU A 352 -10.50 -5.87 11.57
C LEU A 352 -10.24 -6.91 10.47
N MET A 353 -9.04 -6.94 9.91
CA MET A 353 -8.67 -7.96 8.91
C MET A 353 -8.64 -9.36 9.52
N ASN A 354 -8.07 -9.51 10.71
CA ASN A 354 -8.07 -10.80 11.40
C ASN A 354 -9.50 -11.27 11.69
N ARG A 355 -10.38 -10.35 12.11
CA ARG A 355 -11.78 -10.65 12.33
C ARG A 355 -12.49 -11.06 11.05
N ALA A 356 -12.23 -10.36 9.92
CA ALA A 356 -12.79 -10.71 8.63
C ALA A 356 -12.39 -12.14 8.21
N ARG A 357 -11.10 -12.52 8.33
CA ARG A 357 -10.64 -13.90 8.07
C ARG A 357 -11.40 -14.92 8.90
N THR A 358 -11.49 -14.69 10.21
CA THR A 358 -12.21 -15.59 11.12
C THR A 358 -13.68 -15.76 10.71
N GLU A 359 -14.35 -14.68 10.32
CA GLU A 359 -15.76 -14.74 9.92
C GLU A 359 -15.94 -15.38 8.54
N ILE A 360 -14.96 -15.27 7.62
CA ILE A 360 -14.93 -16.00 6.35
C ILE A 360 -14.80 -17.50 6.61
N GLU A 361 -13.85 -17.94 7.44
CA GLU A 361 -13.66 -19.34 7.81
C GLU A 361 -14.93 -19.95 8.47
N ARG A 362 -15.65 -19.15 9.24
CA ARG A 362 -16.93 -19.54 9.87
C ARG A 362 -18.14 -19.45 8.96
N GLN A 363 -17.97 -19.00 7.71
CA GLN A 363 -19.08 -18.75 6.77
C GLN A 363 -20.11 -17.74 7.30
N SER A 364 -19.68 -16.79 8.13
CA SER A 364 -20.51 -15.77 8.78
C SER A 364 -20.13 -14.34 8.41
N PHE A 365 -19.22 -14.16 7.43
CA PHE A 365 -18.68 -12.86 7.03
C PHE A 365 -19.76 -11.86 6.62
N ASP A 366 -20.74 -12.28 5.82
CA ASP A 366 -21.82 -11.38 5.36
C ASP A 366 -22.67 -10.84 6.53
N LYS A 367 -22.94 -11.68 7.53
CA LYS A 367 -23.65 -11.25 8.72
C LYS A 367 -22.83 -10.24 9.52
N PHE A 368 -21.54 -10.52 9.69
CA PHE A 368 -20.59 -9.64 10.38
C PHE A 368 -20.48 -8.29 9.65
N ARG A 369 -20.26 -8.29 8.33
CA ARG A 369 -20.13 -7.09 7.50
C ARG A 369 -21.36 -6.19 7.64
N ARG A 370 -22.56 -6.74 7.43
CA ARG A 370 -23.82 -5.97 7.51
C ARG A 370 -24.04 -5.36 8.89
N ALA A 371 -23.77 -6.11 9.95
CA ALA A 371 -23.89 -5.60 11.32
C ALA A 371 -22.88 -4.46 11.56
N PHE A 372 -21.61 -4.66 11.18
CA PHE A 372 -20.58 -3.66 11.36
C PHE A 372 -20.89 -2.36 10.59
N VAL A 373 -21.25 -2.46 9.32
CA VAL A 373 -21.56 -1.30 8.47
C VAL A 373 -22.77 -0.53 9.01
N ALA A 374 -23.81 -1.23 9.50
CA ALA A 374 -25.00 -0.60 10.06
C ALA A 374 -24.73 0.15 11.38
N GLU A 375 -23.80 -0.34 12.19
CA GLU A 375 -23.43 0.28 13.48
C GLU A 375 -22.38 1.39 13.32
N TYR A 376 -21.56 1.32 12.26
CA TYR A 376 -20.46 2.24 12.08
C TYR A 376 -20.95 3.62 11.62
N LYS A 377 -20.81 4.61 12.50
CA LYS A 377 -21.16 6.01 12.19
C LYS A 377 -20.00 6.69 11.49
N THR A 378 -20.05 6.76 10.17
CA THR A 378 -19.17 7.68 9.41
C THR A 378 -19.59 9.10 9.74
N ARG A 379 -18.73 9.87 10.42
CA ARG A 379 -18.82 11.32 10.31
C ARG A 379 -18.32 11.65 8.90
N ASP A 380 -19.16 12.33 8.12
CA ASP A 380 -18.84 12.75 6.77
C ASP A 380 -17.42 13.32 6.74
N ALA A 381 -16.53 12.72 5.96
CA ALA A 381 -15.15 13.15 5.77
C ALA A 381 -15.05 14.52 5.04
N THR A 382 -16.18 15.11 4.70
CA THR A 382 -16.34 16.38 3.96
C THR A 382 -16.00 17.63 4.75
N THR A 383 -15.61 17.52 6.05
CA THR A 383 -15.26 18.69 6.89
C THR A 383 -13.79 18.78 7.28
N ALA A 384 -12.89 18.03 6.62
CA ALA A 384 -11.45 18.08 6.88
C ALA A 384 -10.66 18.21 5.55
N ALA A 385 -11.01 19.23 4.75
CA ALA A 385 -10.17 19.71 3.65
C ALA A 385 -9.33 20.91 4.13
#